data_d108ac2fcea83508d657dff4bf7abb4c
#
_entry.id   d108ac2fcea83508d657dff4bf7abb4c
#
_cell.length_a   1.000
_cell.length_b   1.000
_cell.length_c   1.000
_cell.angle_alpha   90.00
_cell.angle_beta   90.00
_cell.angle_gamma   90.00
#
_symmetry.space_group_name_H-M   'P 1'
#
loop_
_entity.id
_entity.type
_entity.pdbx_description
1 polymer ?
#
loop_
_entity_poly.entity_id
_entity_poly.type
_entity_poly.pdbx_seq_one_letter_code
_entity_poly.pdbx_strand_id
1 'polypeptide(L)'
;LNDLLELRRKEKQYYQEKETLIADTYTNLSHDIRTPLTSLDGYFQLMEACENVEEQRRYLNIIHERIHSLNEMLEELFMFTKLKNESYRLELTSCCINRILKETVFSYYDDWVRREIQPDIQITEEQLYIDGNKQGLSRIIQNVIKNGLDHGEKKIRIVLKREQNRAVLRISNQVIASEQIDIEHVFDRFYKADAARSKTSTGLGLSIAREFVRRMNGEIGAKIEENEFIVEMSFPIITCEN
;
A
#
# COMPACT_ATOMS: atom_id res chain seq x y z
N LEU A 1 -38.55 16.65 18.52
CA LEU A 1 -38.04 17.74 17.68
C LEU A 1 -36.53 17.91 17.84
N ASN A 2 -35.99 17.86 19.08
CA ASN A 2 -34.54 17.94 19.33
C ASN A 2 -33.78 16.79 18.69
N ASP A 3 -34.28 15.56 18.79
CA ASP A 3 -33.65 14.37 18.20
C ASP A 3 -33.54 14.47 16.67
N LEU A 4 -34.54 15.06 16.03
CA LEU A 4 -34.55 15.26 14.57
C LEU A 4 -33.56 16.34 14.13
N LEU A 5 -33.39 17.37 14.95
CA LEU A 5 -32.39 18.42 14.73
C LEU A 5 -30.96 17.91 14.94
N GLU A 6 -30.73 17.05 15.93
CA GLU A 6 -29.44 16.39 16.16
C GLU A 6 -29.11 15.43 15.02
N LEU A 7 -30.09 14.64 14.54
CA LEU A 7 -29.87 13.74 13.40
C LEU A 7 -29.49 14.53 12.15
N ARG A 8 -30.16 15.62 11.83
CA ARG A 8 -29.84 16.51 10.71
C ARG A 8 -28.46 17.18 10.85
N ARG A 9 -28.06 17.56 12.07
CA ARG A 9 -26.73 18.11 12.32
C ARG A 9 -25.65 17.08 12.05
N LYS A 10 -25.80 15.84 12.54
CA LYS A 10 -24.88 14.73 12.30
C LYS A 10 -24.79 14.39 10.81
N GLU A 11 -25.90 14.36 10.12
CA GLU A 11 -25.98 14.10 8.68
C GLU A 11 -25.26 15.21 7.88
N LYS A 12 -25.51 16.48 8.22
CA LYS A 12 -24.83 17.61 7.59
C LYS A 12 -23.33 17.60 7.85
N GLN A 13 -22.91 17.31 9.06
CA GLN A 13 -21.50 17.19 9.42
C GLN A 13 -20.82 16.06 8.64
N TYR A 14 -21.47 14.90 8.54
CA TYR A 14 -20.99 13.77 7.74
C TYR A 14 -20.82 14.12 6.25
N TYR A 15 -21.76 14.86 5.66
CA TYR A 15 -21.63 15.31 4.28
C TYR A 15 -20.52 16.34 4.11
N GLN A 16 -20.36 17.27 5.04
CA GLN A 16 -19.28 18.26 5.01
C GLN A 16 -17.89 17.59 5.13
N GLU A 17 -17.76 16.63 6.04
CA GLU A 17 -16.51 15.83 6.18
C GLU A 17 -16.21 15.06 4.89
N LYS A 18 -17.22 14.48 4.24
CA LYS A 18 -17.07 13.83 2.94
C LYS A 18 -16.64 14.79 1.82
N GLU A 19 -17.24 15.97 1.73
CA GLU A 19 -16.88 16.99 0.74
C GLU A 19 -15.44 17.48 0.92
N THR A 20 -15.04 17.78 2.16
CA THR A 20 -13.68 18.18 2.49
C THR A 20 -12.70 17.08 2.12
N LEU A 21 -13.01 15.84 2.49
CA LEU A 21 -12.17 14.69 2.16
C LEU A 21 -11.99 14.48 0.64
N ILE A 22 -13.05 14.73 -0.14
CA ILE A 22 -13.01 14.66 -1.61
C ILE A 22 -12.11 15.78 -2.16
N ALA A 23 -12.29 17.03 -1.67
CA ALA A 23 -11.49 18.17 -2.10
C ALA A 23 -10.00 17.98 -1.80
N ASP A 24 -9.65 17.52 -0.60
CA ASP A 24 -8.28 17.22 -0.19
C ASP A 24 -7.69 16.08 -1.05
N THR A 25 -8.50 15.06 -1.36
CA THR A 25 -8.11 13.96 -2.26
C THR A 25 -7.72 14.49 -3.64
N TYR A 26 -8.56 15.34 -4.24
CA TYR A 26 -8.28 15.93 -5.56
C TYR A 26 -7.05 16.85 -5.53
N THR A 27 -6.87 17.62 -4.47
CA THR A 27 -5.73 18.53 -4.32
C THR A 27 -4.42 17.76 -4.22
N ASN A 28 -4.35 16.76 -3.34
CA ASN A 28 -3.18 15.91 -3.16
C ASN A 28 -2.84 15.14 -4.44
N LEU A 29 -3.85 14.54 -5.08
CA LEU A 29 -3.68 13.82 -6.34
C LEU A 29 -3.17 14.72 -7.46
N SER A 30 -3.71 15.93 -7.59
CA SER A 30 -3.28 16.90 -8.61
C SER A 30 -1.83 17.29 -8.41
N HIS A 31 -1.40 17.48 -7.15
CA HIS A 31 0.00 17.77 -6.83
C HIS A 31 0.90 16.57 -7.16
N ASP A 32 0.50 15.36 -6.74
CA ASP A 32 1.30 14.15 -6.92
C ASP A 32 1.42 13.74 -8.41
N ILE A 33 0.43 14.04 -9.24
CA ILE A 33 0.49 13.87 -10.71
C ILE A 33 1.35 14.97 -11.36
N ARG A 34 1.24 16.23 -10.91
CA ARG A 34 1.96 17.35 -11.51
C ARG A 34 3.47 17.19 -11.40
N THR A 35 3.96 16.70 -10.27
CA THR A 35 5.40 16.54 -10.00
C THR A 35 6.11 15.66 -11.02
N PRO A 36 5.69 14.40 -11.26
CA PRO A 36 6.31 13.55 -12.29
C PRO A 36 6.08 14.08 -13.71
N LEU A 37 4.95 14.72 -14.02
CA LEU A 37 4.70 15.33 -15.33
C LEU A 37 5.68 16.48 -15.61
N THR A 38 5.91 17.38 -14.64
CA THR A 38 6.88 18.48 -14.80
C THR A 38 8.30 17.93 -14.95
N SER A 39 8.65 16.88 -14.19
CA SER A 39 9.94 16.19 -14.33
C SER A 39 10.10 15.58 -15.73
N LEU A 40 9.04 14.94 -16.24
CA LEU A 40 9.00 14.30 -17.56
C LEU A 40 9.25 15.33 -18.67
N ASP A 41 8.53 16.44 -18.64
CA ASP A 41 8.68 17.56 -19.59
C ASP A 41 10.11 18.13 -19.55
N GLY A 42 10.67 18.37 -18.35
CA GLY A 42 12.03 18.87 -18.20
C GLY A 42 13.09 17.91 -18.78
N TYR A 43 12.98 16.60 -18.53
CA TYR A 43 13.91 15.63 -19.11
C TYR A 43 13.74 15.44 -20.61
N PHE A 44 12.53 15.63 -21.13
CA PHE A 44 12.28 15.63 -22.57
C PHE A 44 12.98 16.82 -23.26
N GLN A 45 12.87 18.04 -22.69
CA GLN A 45 13.59 19.22 -23.20
C GLN A 45 15.11 19.06 -23.14
N LEU A 46 15.63 18.48 -22.04
CA LEU A 46 17.08 18.18 -21.92
C LEU A 46 17.52 17.17 -22.97
N MET A 47 16.70 16.16 -23.27
CA MET A 47 16.98 15.16 -24.30
C MET A 47 17.00 15.78 -25.69
N GLU A 48 16.09 16.69 -26.02
CA GLU A 48 16.04 17.38 -27.32
C GLU A 48 17.26 18.30 -27.54
N ALA A 49 17.74 18.94 -26.47
CA ALA A 49 18.91 19.84 -26.52
C ALA A 49 20.25 19.10 -26.43
N CYS A 50 20.26 17.79 -26.20
CA CYS A 50 21.48 17.03 -25.96
C CYS A 50 21.96 16.32 -27.24
N GLU A 51 23.23 16.54 -27.63
CA GLU A 51 23.86 15.86 -28.78
C GLU A 51 24.56 14.54 -28.37
N ASN A 52 24.76 14.31 -27.07
CA ASN A 52 25.45 13.11 -26.57
C ASN A 52 24.48 11.93 -26.45
N VAL A 53 24.74 10.88 -27.21
CA VAL A 53 23.89 9.66 -27.26
C VAL A 53 23.78 8.95 -25.91
N GLU A 54 24.84 8.94 -25.09
CA GLU A 54 24.80 8.30 -23.77
C GLU A 54 23.93 9.09 -22.78
N GLU A 55 24.02 10.42 -22.81
CA GLU A 55 23.14 11.29 -22.02
C GLU A 55 21.69 11.22 -22.47
N GLN A 56 21.44 11.17 -23.76
CA GLN A 56 20.09 10.95 -24.31
C GLN A 56 19.48 9.64 -23.79
N ARG A 57 20.26 8.54 -23.77
CA ARG A 57 19.82 7.25 -23.20
C ARG A 57 19.51 7.37 -21.70
N ARG A 58 20.31 8.10 -20.96
CA ARG A 58 20.07 8.35 -19.54
C ARG A 58 18.76 9.10 -19.33
N TYR A 59 18.49 10.17 -20.10
CA TYR A 59 17.24 10.92 -20.02
C TYR A 59 16.05 10.05 -20.41
N LEU A 60 16.14 9.25 -21.45
CA LEU A 60 15.10 8.30 -21.84
C LEU A 60 14.76 7.31 -20.71
N ASN A 61 15.75 6.77 -20.02
CA ASN A 61 15.51 5.88 -18.89
C ASN A 61 14.76 6.59 -17.75
N ILE A 62 15.13 7.81 -17.44
CA ILE A 62 14.44 8.62 -16.42
C ILE A 62 13.00 8.90 -16.84
N ILE A 63 12.77 9.24 -18.11
CA ILE A 63 11.42 9.45 -18.67
C ILE A 63 10.58 8.17 -18.51
N HIS A 64 11.14 7.00 -18.87
CA HIS A 64 10.47 5.71 -18.70
C HIS A 64 10.11 5.43 -17.23
N GLU A 65 11.02 5.67 -16.29
CA GLU A 65 10.75 5.52 -14.87
C GLU A 65 9.61 6.43 -14.39
N ARG A 66 9.55 7.68 -14.89
CA ARG A 66 8.46 8.62 -14.54
C ARG A 66 7.10 8.19 -15.10
N ILE A 67 7.08 7.69 -16.33
CA ILE A 67 5.86 7.13 -16.94
C ILE A 67 5.39 5.91 -16.16
N HIS A 68 6.30 5.02 -15.78
CA HIS A 68 5.96 3.84 -14.96
C HIS A 68 5.36 4.25 -13.62
N SER A 69 5.99 5.19 -12.92
CA SER A 69 5.50 5.73 -11.65
C SER A 69 4.11 6.37 -11.76
N LEU A 70 3.83 7.11 -12.85
CA LEU A 70 2.50 7.66 -13.13
C LEU A 70 1.45 6.56 -13.36
N ASN A 71 1.79 5.53 -14.11
CA ASN A 71 0.88 4.41 -14.34
C ASN A 71 0.56 3.66 -13.05
N GLU A 72 1.57 3.40 -12.19
CA GLU A 72 1.34 2.80 -10.86
C GLU A 72 0.37 3.66 -10.02
N MET A 73 0.58 4.98 -10.01
CA MET A 73 -0.29 5.91 -9.28
C MET A 73 -1.73 5.88 -9.79
N LEU A 74 -1.93 5.85 -11.10
CA LEU A 74 -3.26 5.75 -11.71
C LEU A 74 -3.94 4.41 -11.39
N GLU A 75 -3.20 3.30 -11.41
CA GLU A 75 -3.72 1.99 -11.00
C GLU A 75 -4.11 1.94 -9.52
N GLU A 76 -3.31 2.53 -8.63
CA GLU A 76 -3.63 2.65 -7.21
C GLU A 76 -4.92 3.47 -7.00
N LEU A 77 -5.05 4.60 -7.69
CA LEU A 77 -6.25 5.42 -7.63
C LEU A 77 -7.49 4.69 -8.17
N PHE A 78 -7.35 4.04 -9.33
CA PHE A 78 -8.44 3.24 -9.91
C PHE A 78 -8.87 2.12 -8.98
N MET A 79 -7.92 1.38 -8.40
CA MET A 79 -8.21 0.32 -7.46
C MET A 79 -8.88 0.86 -6.19
N PHE A 80 -8.38 1.98 -5.68
CA PHE A 80 -8.95 2.63 -4.52
C PHE A 80 -10.42 3.05 -4.77
N THR A 81 -10.72 3.71 -5.89
CA THR A 81 -12.08 4.13 -6.25
C THR A 81 -13.01 2.93 -6.44
N LYS A 82 -12.51 1.86 -7.08
CA LYS A 82 -13.22 0.60 -7.25
C LYS A 82 -13.56 -0.05 -5.91
N LEU A 83 -12.62 -0.10 -4.98
CA LEU A 83 -12.83 -0.64 -3.63
C LEU A 83 -13.77 0.22 -2.77
N LYS A 84 -13.89 1.51 -3.04
CA LYS A 84 -14.83 2.38 -2.34
C LYS A 84 -16.26 2.30 -2.87
N ASN A 85 -16.44 1.77 -4.06
CA ASN A 85 -17.76 1.53 -4.60
C ASN A 85 -18.44 0.37 -3.85
N GLU A 86 -19.55 0.65 -3.16
CA GLU A 86 -20.31 -0.34 -2.39
C GLU A 86 -20.90 -1.44 -3.26
N SER A 87 -21.18 -1.15 -4.54
CA SER A 87 -21.68 -2.14 -5.50
C SER A 87 -20.57 -3.10 -6.01
N TYR A 88 -19.29 -2.75 -5.82
CA TYR A 88 -18.19 -3.63 -6.21
C TYR A 88 -18.08 -4.81 -5.25
N ARG A 89 -18.31 -6.01 -5.75
CA ARG A 89 -18.14 -7.25 -5.00
C ARG A 89 -16.81 -7.89 -5.35
N LEU A 90 -16.02 -8.16 -4.33
CA LEU A 90 -14.79 -8.94 -4.47
C LEU A 90 -15.17 -10.42 -4.50
N GLU A 91 -14.80 -11.14 -5.56
CA GLU A 91 -14.96 -12.58 -5.60
C GLU A 91 -14.00 -13.23 -4.61
N LEU A 92 -14.56 -13.93 -3.62
CA LEU A 92 -13.80 -14.66 -2.63
C LEU A 92 -13.79 -16.14 -3.01
N THR A 93 -12.62 -16.76 -2.88
CA THR A 93 -12.39 -18.17 -3.12
C THR A 93 -11.44 -18.74 -2.06
N SER A 94 -11.40 -20.06 -1.92
CA SER A 94 -10.42 -20.70 -1.04
C SER A 94 -9.00 -20.41 -1.53
N CYS A 95 -8.23 -19.68 -0.75
CA CYS A 95 -6.88 -19.25 -1.05
C CYS A 95 -5.88 -19.79 -0.03
N CYS A 96 -4.83 -20.46 -0.49
CA CYS A 96 -3.69 -20.82 0.35
C CYS A 96 -2.77 -19.60 0.52
N ILE A 97 -2.83 -18.94 1.69
CA ILE A 97 -2.06 -17.71 1.97
C ILE A 97 -0.55 -17.95 1.94
N ASN A 98 -0.08 -19.15 2.38
CA ASN A 98 1.34 -19.51 2.32
C ASN A 98 1.89 -19.43 0.90
N ARG A 99 1.17 -19.97 -0.08
CA ARG A 99 1.58 -19.98 -1.48
C ARG A 99 1.61 -18.56 -2.06
N ILE A 100 0.52 -17.80 -1.83
CA ILE A 100 0.42 -16.43 -2.34
C ILE A 100 1.53 -15.54 -1.74
N LEU A 101 1.81 -15.69 -0.44
CA LEU A 101 2.88 -14.98 0.23
C LEU A 101 4.24 -15.31 -0.40
N LYS A 102 4.56 -16.61 -0.56
CA LYS A 102 5.82 -17.05 -1.17
C LYS A 102 5.99 -16.52 -2.60
N GLU A 103 4.95 -16.65 -3.45
CA GLU A 103 4.96 -16.14 -4.82
C GLU A 103 5.19 -14.62 -4.85
N THR A 104 4.51 -13.87 -3.98
CA THR A 104 4.63 -12.41 -3.92
C THR A 104 5.99 -11.96 -3.38
N VAL A 105 6.49 -12.56 -2.31
CA VAL A 105 7.82 -12.23 -1.75
C VAL A 105 8.93 -12.54 -2.74
N PHE A 106 8.81 -13.66 -3.47
CA PHE A 106 9.78 -14.04 -4.49
C PHE A 106 9.81 -13.05 -5.66
N SER A 107 8.69 -12.40 -6.01
CA SER A 107 8.67 -11.39 -7.07
C SER A 107 9.50 -10.14 -6.75
N TYR A 108 9.87 -9.93 -5.49
CA TYR A 108 10.77 -8.85 -5.06
C TYR A 108 12.25 -9.26 -4.99
N TYR A 109 12.62 -10.46 -5.48
CA TYR A 109 14.00 -10.97 -5.37
C TYR A 109 15.05 -9.98 -5.92
N ASP A 110 14.81 -9.43 -7.10
CA ASP A 110 15.72 -8.47 -7.74
C ASP A 110 15.82 -7.16 -6.95
N ASP A 111 14.72 -6.73 -6.33
CA ASP A 111 14.71 -5.56 -5.45
C ASP A 111 15.51 -5.81 -4.16
N TRP A 112 15.40 -7.00 -3.58
CA TRP A 112 16.19 -7.40 -2.42
C TRP A 112 17.69 -7.36 -2.73
N VAL A 113 18.09 -7.95 -3.85
CA VAL A 113 19.49 -7.99 -4.29
C VAL A 113 20.01 -6.57 -4.58
N ARG A 114 19.26 -5.78 -5.34
CA ARG A 114 19.67 -4.42 -5.72
C ARG A 114 19.83 -3.48 -4.52
N ARG A 115 18.98 -3.65 -3.48
CA ARG A 115 19.01 -2.84 -2.26
C ARG A 115 19.88 -3.44 -1.15
N GLU A 116 20.51 -4.59 -1.39
CA GLU A 116 21.29 -5.36 -0.41
C GLU A 116 20.51 -5.69 0.85
N ILE A 117 19.22 -6.03 0.71
CA ILE A 117 18.34 -6.43 1.78
C ILE A 117 18.27 -7.94 1.86
N GLN A 118 18.43 -8.50 3.05
CA GLN A 118 18.17 -9.90 3.36
C GLN A 118 16.93 -9.99 4.24
N PRO A 119 15.75 -10.27 3.67
CA PRO A 119 14.53 -10.37 4.45
C PRO A 119 14.55 -11.60 5.37
N ASP A 120 14.16 -11.43 6.64
CA ASP A 120 13.91 -12.55 7.55
C ASP A 120 12.49 -13.08 7.30
N ILE A 121 12.39 -14.26 6.66
CA ILE A 121 11.12 -14.85 6.22
C ILE A 121 10.83 -16.10 7.01
N GLN A 122 9.75 -16.09 7.79
CA GLN A 122 9.31 -17.19 8.62
C GLN A 122 7.85 -17.56 8.27
N ILE A 123 7.67 -18.63 7.54
CA ILE A 123 6.35 -19.10 7.09
C ILE A 123 6.09 -20.47 7.70
N THR A 124 4.97 -20.63 8.41
CA THR A 124 4.56 -21.93 8.94
C THR A 124 4.47 -22.97 7.83
N GLU A 125 4.83 -24.21 8.15
CA GLU A 125 4.70 -25.36 7.23
C GLU A 125 3.24 -25.76 7.04
N GLU A 126 2.38 -25.49 8.03
CA GLU A 126 0.95 -25.72 7.93
C GLU A 126 0.35 -24.88 6.80
N GLN A 127 -0.37 -25.52 5.88
CA GLN A 127 -1.07 -24.85 4.78
C GLN A 127 -2.31 -24.14 5.33
N LEU A 128 -2.31 -22.82 5.34
CA LEU A 128 -3.41 -22.00 5.85
C LEU A 128 -4.30 -21.55 4.68
N TYR A 129 -5.56 -21.99 4.72
CA TYR A 129 -6.57 -21.61 3.73
C TYR A 129 -7.51 -20.56 4.31
N ILE A 130 -7.78 -19.53 3.54
CA ILE A 130 -8.70 -18.44 3.90
C ILE A 130 -9.67 -18.19 2.76
N ASP A 131 -10.83 -17.65 3.09
CA ASP A 131 -11.76 -17.13 2.08
C ASP A 131 -11.29 -15.77 1.62
N GLY A 132 -10.67 -15.73 0.45
CA GLY A 132 -9.94 -14.55 -0.02
C GLY A 132 -9.95 -14.40 -1.53
N ASN A 133 -9.34 -13.31 -1.98
CA ASN A 133 -9.09 -13.04 -3.39
C ASN A 133 -7.57 -13.06 -3.65
N LYS A 134 -7.12 -13.94 -4.57
CA LYS A 134 -5.67 -14.11 -4.84
C LYS A 134 -4.99 -12.79 -5.20
N GLN A 135 -5.61 -12.01 -6.11
CA GLN A 135 -5.04 -10.72 -6.55
C GLN A 135 -5.04 -9.69 -5.42
N GLY A 136 -6.14 -9.65 -4.65
CA GLY A 136 -6.25 -8.77 -3.48
C GLY A 136 -5.21 -9.08 -2.42
N LEU A 137 -4.98 -10.37 -2.10
CA LEU A 137 -3.93 -10.79 -1.16
C LEU A 137 -2.53 -10.42 -1.64
N SER A 138 -2.21 -10.69 -2.92
CA SER A 138 -0.94 -10.26 -3.49
C SER A 138 -0.76 -8.75 -3.40
N ARG A 139 -1.82 -7.97 -3.70
CA ARG A 139 -1.78 -6.49 -3.63
C ARG A 139 -1.58 -5.98 -2.19
N ILE A 140 -2.22 -6.60 -1.20
CA ILE A 140 -1.99 -6.29 0.22
C ILE A 140 -0.51 -6.46 0.56
N ILE A 141 0.04 -7.64 0.27
CA ILE A 141 1.43 -7.98 0.59
C ILE A 141 2.40 -7.02 -0.13
N GLN A 142 2.17 -6.76 -1.42
CA GLN A 142 2.95 -5.81 -2.22
C GLN A 142 2.95 -4.41 -1.61
N ASN A 143 1.78 -3.89 -1.23
CA ASN A 143 1.66 -2.55 -0.65
C ASN A 143 2.43 -2.42 0.68
N VAL A 144 2.38 -3.46 1.53
CA VAL A 144 3.10 -3.44 2.80
C VAL A 144 4.61 -3.62 2.61
N ILE A 145 5.05 -4.52 1.70
CA ILE A 145 6.47 -4.68 1.35
C ILE A 145 7.02 -3.39 0.74
N LYS A 146 6.31 -2.80 -0.24
CA LYS A 146 6.71 -1.54 -0.89
C LYS A 146 6.85 -0.42 0.13
N ASN A 147 5.90 -0.31 1.07
CA ASN A 147 6.00 0.66 2.17
C ASN A 147 7.29 0.45 3.00
N GLY A 148 7.62 -0.79 3.34
CA GLY A 148 8.85 -1.11 4.06
C GLY A 148 10.12 -0.81 3.24
N LEU A 149 10.10 -1.00 1.91
CA LEU A 149 11.21 -0.69 1.02
C LEU A 149 11.42 0.82 0.81
N ASP A 150 10.34 1.60 0.82
CA ASP A 150 10.38 3.04 0.52
C ASP A 150 10.66 3.89 1.78
N HIS A 151 10.24 3.42 2.95
CA HIS A 151 10.31 4.15 4.22
C HIS A 151 11.15 3.49 5.30
N GLY A 152 11.52 2.20 5.12
CA GLY A 152 12.29 1.43 6.07
C GLY A 152 13.79 1.46 5.82
N GLU A 153 14.53 0.98 6.83
CA GLU A 153 15.93 0.60 6.69
C GLU A 153 16.06 -0.82 6.10
N LYS A 154 17.33 -1.29 5.97
CA LYS A 154 17.69 -2.57 5.31
C LYS A 154 17.17 -3.84 6.01
N LYS A 155 16.34 -3.75 7.06
CA LYS A 155 15.80 -4.91 7.77
C LYS A 155 14.30 -5.01 7.53
N ILE A 156 13.89 -6.10 6.90
CA ILE A 156 12.48 -6.46 6.71
C ILE A 156 12.29 -7.86 7.27
N ARG A 157 11.25 -8.04 8.08
CA ARG A 157 10.84 -9.35 8.59
C ARG A 157 9.41 -9.65 8.14
N ILE A 158 9.19 -10.88 7.69
CA ILE A 158 7.90 -11.38 7.21
C ILE A 158 7.59 -12.67 7.95
N VAL A 159 6.52 -12.69 8.74
CA VAL A 159 6.13 -13.85 9.55
C VAL A 159 4.68 -14.23 9.24
N LEU A 160 4.47 -15.47 8.82
CA LEU A 160 3.13 -16.06 8.69
C LEU A 160 3.01 -17.21 9.68
N LYS A 161 2.00 -17.14 10.54
CA LYS A 161 1.71 -18.18 11.52
C LYS A 161 0.21 -18.37 11.71
N ARG A 162 -0.18 -19.52 12.28
CA ARG A 162 -1.51 -19.74 12.80
C ARG A 162 -1.58 -19.24 14.24
N GLU A 163 -2.58 -18.45 14.55
CA GLU A 163 -2.96 -18.12 15.92
C GLU A 163 -4.43 -18.49 16.11
N GLN A 164 -4.66 -19.52 16.91
CA GLN A 164 -5.99 -20.11 17.11
C GLN A 164 -6.65 -20.50 15.76
N ASN A 165 -7.72 -19.81 15.37
CA ASN A 165 -8.44 -20.04 14.12
C ASN A 165 -8.19 -18.92 13.08
N ARG A 166 -7.04 -18.24 13.18
CA ARG A 166 -6.67 -17.14 12.26
C ARG A 166 -5.29 -17.37 11.66
N ALA A 167 -5.16 -17.07 10.39
CA ALA A 167 -3.87 -16.88 9.73
C ALA A 167 -3.40 -15.47 10.00
N VAL A 168 -2.28 -15.33 10.70
CA VAL A 168 -1.69 -14.02 11.08
C VAL A 168 -0.44 -13.80 10.26
N LEU A 169 -0.46 -12.73 9.45
CA LEU A 169 0.68 -12.26 8.67
C LEU A 169 1.20 -10.96 9.27
N ARG A 170 2.47 -10.95 9.68
CA ARG A 170 3.19 -9.77 10.13
C ARG A 170 4.28 -9.42 9.14
N ILE A 171 4.33 -8.16 8.74
CA ILE A 171 5.44 -7.60 7.96
C ILE A 171 5.95 -6.41 8.74
N SER A 172 7.24 -6.43 9.10
CA SER A 172 7.87 -5.35 9.83
C SER A 172 9.13 -4.87 9.13
N ASN A 173 9.43 -3.60 9.33
CA ASN A 173 10.66 -2.97 8.88
C ASN A 173 11.18 -2.00 9.94
N GLN A 174 12.51 -1.86 10.01
CA GLN A 174 13.14 -0.90 10.90
C GLN A 174 12.91 0.52 10.41
N VAL A 175 12.63 1.46 11.32
CA VAL A 175 12.40 2.89 11.03
C VAL A 175 13.32 3.76 11.88
N ILE A 176 13.85 4.86 11.29
CA ILE A 176 14.80 5.76 11.96
C ILE A 176 14.07 6.77 12.86
N ALA A 177 12.93 7.26 12.44
CA ALA A 177 12.19 8.34 13.09
C ALA A 177 10.78 7.87 13.47
N SER A 178 10.71 6.90 14.38
CA SER A 178 9.45 6.30 14.85
C SER A 178 8.49 7.34 15.46
N GLU A 179 9.02 8.41 16.07
CA GLU A 179 8.24 9.49 16.70
C GLU A 179 7.47 10.36 15.69
N GLN A 180 7.83 10.32 14.41
CA GLN A 180 7.17 11.09 13.34
C GLN A 180 6.03 10.34 12.66
N ILE A 181 5.83 9.06 13.01
CA ILE A 181 4.80 8.22 12.40
C ILE A 181 3.56 8.23 13.29
N ASP A 182 2.50 8.85 12.80
CA ASP A 182 1.21 8.81 13.47
C ASP A 182 0.49 7.50 13.12
N ILE A 183 0.56 6.55 14.06
CA ILE A 183 0.02 5.19 13.91
C ILE A 183 -1.50 5.19 13.71
N GLU A 184 -2.22 6.13 14.28
CA GLU A 184 -3.69 6.21 14.15
C GLU A 184 -4.09 6.54 12.71
N HIS A 185 -3.24 7.28 11.99
CA HIS A 185 -3.49 7.78 10.65
C HIS A 185 -2.74 7.05 9.53
N VAL A 186 -1.89 6.03 9.82
CA VAL A 186 -1.09 5.34 8.77
C VAL A 186 -1.93 4.65 7.70
N PHE A 187 -3.17 4.29 8.01
CA PHE A 187 -4.11 3.72 7.05
C PHE A 187 -5.01 4.76 6.39
N ASP A 188 -4.85 6.04 6.73
CA ASP A 188 -5.64 7.09 6.10
C ASP A 188 -5.13 7.40 4.71
N ARG A 189 -6.00 7.95 3.88
CA ARG A 189 -5.70 8.25 2.48
C ARG A 189 -4.68 9.37 2.40
N PHE A 190 -3.70 9.22 1.51
CA PHE A 190 -2.66 10.23 1.27
C PHE A 190 -1.82 10.56 2.50
N TYR A 191 -1.93 9.76 3.57
CA TYR A 191 -1.08 9.91 4.72
C TYR A 191 0.39 9.65 4.33
N LYS A 192 1.24 10.60 4.67
CA LYS A 192 2.70 10.52 4.51
C LYS A 192 3.32 11.07 5.79
N ALA A 193 4.11 10.27 6.48
CA ALA A 193 4.76 10.66 7.74
C ALA A 193 5.76 11.82 7.56
N ASP A 194 6.33 11.96 6.36
CA ASP A 194 7.26 13.04 6.01
C ASP A 194 7.06 13.46 4.55
N ALA A 195 6.49 14.63 4.34
CA ALA A 195 6.20 15.16 3.01
C ALA A 195 7.47 15.41 2.16
N ALA A 196 8.65 15.47 2.77
CA ALA A 196 9.91 15.79 2.11
C ALA A 196 10.65 14.56 1.54
N ARG A 197 10.40 13.35 2.06
CA ARG A 197 11.22 12.16 1.75
C ARG A 197 10.65 11.20 0.71
N SER A 198 9.33 11.12 0.51
CA SER A 198 8.76 10.19 -0.46
C SER A 198 8.16 10.90 -1.66
N LYS A 199 9.00 11.27 -2.62
CA LYS A 199 8.55 11.85 -3.90
C LYS A 199 7.79 10.86 -4.79
N THR A 200 7.74 9.58 -4.45
CA THR A 200 7.20 8.50 -5.30
C THR A 200 5.99 7.78 -4.71
N SER A 201 5.67 7.90 -3.42
CA SER A 201 4.54 7.19 -2.82
C SER A 201 3.27 8.05 -2.84
N THR A 202 2.14 7.44 -3.20
CA THR A 202 0.82 8.10 -3.26
C THR A 202 0.16 8.27 -1.89
N GLY A 203 0.62 7.53 -0.87
CA GLY A 203 -0.07 7.41 0.42
C GLY A 203 -1.38 6.62 0.35
N LEU A 204 -1.63 5.90 -0.75
CA LEU A 204 -2.82 5.05 -0.93
C LEU A 204 -2.56 3.58 -0.57
N GLY A 205 -1.33 3.10 -0.60
CA GLY A 205 -0.99 1.69 -0.48
C GLY A 205 -1.55 1.02 0.77
N LEU A 206 -1.32 1.57 1.96
CA LEU A 206 -1.84 1.01 3.22
C LEU A 206 -3.37 1.14 3.32
N SER A 207 -3.96 2.23 2.80
CA SER A 207 -5.42 2.39 2.78
C SER A 207 -6.10 1.38 1.85
N ILE A 208 -5.48 1.04 0.72
CA ILE A 208 -5.91 -0.04 -0.19
C ILE A 208 -5.79 -1.40 0.51
N ALA A 209 -4.67 -1.65 1.19
CA ALA A 209 -4.48 -2.88 1.95
C ALA A 209 -5.57 -3.06 3.01
N ARG A 210 -5.88 -2.02 3.80
CA ARG A 210 -6.97 -2.03 4.79
C ARG A 210 -8.31 -2.37 4.17
N GLU A 211 -8.63 -1.78 3.03
CA GLU A 211 -9.92 -2.03 2.36
C GLU A 211 -10.04 -3.46 1.84
N PHE A 212 -8.97 -4.02 1.25
CA PHE A 212 -8.96 -5.42 0.84
C PHE A 212 -9.09 -6.38 2.02
N VAL A 213 -8.31 -6.16 3.09
CA VAL A 213 -8.38 -6.99 4.30
C VAL A 213 -9.79 -7.00 4.87
N ARG A 214 -10.43 -5.82 5.00
CA ARG A 214 -11.81 -5.67 5.47
C ARG A 214 -12.81 -6.43 4.59
N ARG A 215 -12.65 -6.39 3.27
CA ARG A 215 -13.54 -7.10 2.32
C ARG A 215 -13.34 -8.61 2.30
N MET A 216 -12.23 -9.09 2.85
CA MET A 216 -11.96 -10.52 3.07
C MET A 216 -12.23 -10.95 4.52
N ASN A 217 -13.05 -10.20 5.29
CA ASN A 217 -13.39 -10.46 6.69
C ASN A 217 -12.15 -10.58 7.60
N GLY A 218 -11.06 -9.94 7.20
CA GLY A 218 -9.82 -9.85 7.97
C GLY A 218 -9.76 -8.59 8.83
N GLU A 219 -8.72 -8.53 9.65
CA GLU A 219 -8.38 -7.38 10.47
C GLU A 219 -6.95 -6.95 10.13
N ILE A 220 -6.69 -5.64 10.14
CA ILE A 220 -5.36 -5.06 9.92
C ILE A 220 -5.09 -3.99 10.95
N GLY A 221 -3.88 -3.98 11.47
CA GLY A 221 -3.40 -2.97 12.41
C GLY A 221 -1.94 -2.65 12.17
N ALA A 222 -1.50 -1.52 12.68
CA ALA A 222 -0.09 -1.13 12.69
C ALA A 222 0.32 -0.74 14.11
N LYS A 223 1.60 -0.95 14.41
CA LYS A 223 2.21 -0.51 15.66
C LYS A 223 3.70 -0.26 15.46
N ILE A 224 4.31 0.45 16.40
CA ILE A 224 5.75 0.61 16.49
C ILE A 224 6.21 -0.04 17.78
N GLU A 225 7.17 -0.96 17.67
CA GLU A 225 7.84 -1.59 18.81
C GLU A 225 9.35 -1.58 18.52
N GLU A 226 10.16 -1.15 19.48
CA GLU A 226 11.63 -1.17 19.40
C GLU A 226 12.21 -0.61 18.08
N ASN A 227 11.65 0.49 17.56
CA ASN A 227 11.98 1.08 16.26
C ASN A 227 11.64 0.19 15.02
N GLU A 228 10.82 -0.82 15.19
CA GLU A 228 10.21 -1.55 14.09
C GLU A 228 8.77 -1.05 13.84
N PHE A 229 8.48 -0.62 12.62
CA PHE A 229 7.10 -0.42 12.17
C PHE A 229 6.55 -1.77 11.73
N ILE A 230 5.47 -2.20 12.36
CA ILE A 230 4.87 -3.52 12.20
C ILE A 230 3.47 -3.35 11.64
N VAL A 231 3.19 -3.97 10.51
CA VAL A 231 1.82 -4.15 9.99
C VAL A 231 1.42 -5.60 10.22
N GLU A 232 0.34 -5.79 10.97
CA GLU A 232 -0.22 -7.09 11.27
C GLU A 232 -1.59 -7.24 10.60
N MET A 233 -1.76 -8.36 9.92
CA MET A 233 -3.01 -8.73 9.25
C MET A 233 -3.45 -10.12 9.71
N SER A 234 -4.75 -10.30 9.95
CA SER A 234 -5.28 -11.60 10.34
C SER A 234 -6.54 -11.94 9.56
N PHE A 235 -6.66 -13.20 9.18
CA PHE A 235 -7.80 -13.70 8.40
C PHE A 235 -8.35 -14.97 9.05
N PRO A 236 -9.68 -15.17 9.09
CA PRO A 236 -10.27 -16.43 9.52
C PRO A 236 -9.79 -17.60 8.64
N ILE A 237 -9.34 -18.68 9.26
CA ILE A 237 -8.98 -19.90 8.55
C ILE A 237 -10.25 -20.66 8.21
N ILE A 238 -10.36 -21.12 6.96
CA ILE A 238 -11.40 -22.04 6.54
C ILE A 238 -10.85 -23.47 6.60
N THR A 239 -11.62 -24.38 7.17
CA THR A 239 -11.37 -25.83 7.06
C THR A 239 -11.76 -26.24 5.64
N CYS A 240 -10.79 -26.68 4.84
CA CYS A 240 -11.14 -27.39 3.61
C CYS A 240 -11.79 -28.71 4.04
N GLU A 241 -13.11 -28.83 3.96
CA GLU A 241 -13.76 -30.13 3.94
C GLU A 241 -13.24 -30.84 2.68
N ASN A 242 -12.56 -31.97 2.90
CA ASN A 242 -12.07 -32.89 1.86
C ASN A 242 -13.22 -33.51 1.10
#